data_008d6e35c610783837a790ef1ea7cbb0
#
_entry.id   008d6e35c610783837a790ef1ea7cbb0
#
_cell.length_a   1.000
_cell.length_b   1.000
_cell.length_c   1.000
_cell.angle_alpha   90.00
_cell.angle_beta   90.00
_cell.angle_gamma   90.00
#
_symmetry.space_group_name_H-M   'P 1'
#
loop_
_entity.id
_entity.type
_entity.pdbx_description
1 polymer ?
#
loop_
_entity_poly.entity_id
_entity_poly.type
_entity_poly.pdbx_seq_one_letter_code
_entity_poly.pdbx_strand_id
1 'polypeptide(L)'
;MPPIKTVIYLDVLLLTNFALTLLFLLAAGLLAGVECRAGRLLLGGAAGAASSLALLAPEAPDAAALLYKVSTAALTVAAAYGWPGVRCFARLVGWFCAENLLLAGALLLPGAQTNNGCIYLPLSPGALLAGAGGVVLAVQGVLRFLGRGGGQVFPARLTVADTALDVRAFCDTGFSVQEPLSDRKS
;
A
#
# COMPACT_ATOMS: atom_id res chain seq x y z
N MET A 1 -0.79 41.07 -10.80
CA MET A 1 0.10 40.40 -9.84
C MET A 1 1.08 39.55 -10.62
N PRO A 2 2.39 39.64 -10.37
CA PRO A 2 3.35 38.79 -11.06
C PRO A 2 3.04 37.30 -10.70
N PRO A 3 3.20 36.36 -11.62
CA PRO A 3 2.98 34.95 -11.36
C PRO A 3 3.97 34.53 -10.26
N ILE A 4 3.45 33.96 -9.18
CA ILE A 4 4.26 33.38 -8.10
C ILE A 4 4.97 32.19 -8.73
N LYS A 5 6.28 32.32 -9.00
CA LYS A 5 7.10 31.19 -9.42
C LYS A 5 7.22 30.21 -8.26
N THR A 6 6.47 29.12 -8.33
CA THR A 6 6.61 28.03 -7.36
C THR A 6 7.95 27.35 -7.61
N VAL A 7 8.85 27.40 -6.64
CA VAL A 7 10.13 26.67 -6.67
C VAL A 7 9.88 25.28 -6.10
N ILE A 8 10.05 24.26 -6.92
CA ILE A 8 9.93 22.85 -6.49
C ILE A 8 11.34 22.34 -6.22
N TYR A 9 11.58 21.92 -4.98
CA TYR A 9 12.84 21.27 -4.57
C TYR A 9 12.76 19.80 -4.94
N LEU A 10 13.58 19.36 -5.88
CA LEU A 10 13.54 18.02 -6.45
C LEU A 10 13.89 16.94 -5.42
N ASP A 11 14.87 17.20 -4.57
CA ASP A 11 15.29 16.35 -3.47
C ASP A 11 14.16 16.09 -2.48
N VAL A 12 13.47 17.16 -2.08
CA VAL A 12 12.29 17.09 -1.19
C VAL A 12 11.15 16.33 -1.86
N LEU A 13 10.89 16.60 -3.14
CA LEU A 13 9.86 15.90 -3.91
C LEU A 13 10.12 14.39 -3.93
N LEU A 14 11.32 13.98 -4.31
CA LEU A 14 11.69 12.56 -4.42
C LEU A 14 11.68 11.87 -3.07
N LEU A 15 12.29 12.48 -2.04
CA LEU A 15 12.38 11.87 -0.71
C LEU A 15 11.00 11.70 -0.07
N THR A 16 10.15 12.73 -0.19
CA THR A 16 8.80 12.69 0.36
C THR A 16 7.95 11.64 -0.35
N ASN A 17 7.98 11.60 -1.69
CA ASN A 17 7.22 10.59 -2.44
C ASN A 17 7.75 9.18 -2.22
N PHE A 18 9.07 9.00 -2.03
CA PHE A 18 9.65 7.72 -1.64
C PHE A 18 9.08 7.24 -0.31
N ALA A 19 9.12 8.09 0.73
CA ALA A 19 8.62 7.75 2.06
C ALA A 19 7.10 7.47 2.06
N LEU A 20 6.31 8.30 1.36
CA LEU A 20 4.86 8.11 1.22
C LEU A 20 4.54 6.80 0.50
N THR A 21 5.24 6.51 -0.59
CA THR A 21 5.04 5.26 -1.35
C THR A 21 5.38 4.04 -0.50
N LEU A 22 6.46 4.09 0.30
CA LEU A 22 6.80 3.01 1.23
C LEU A 22 5.67 2.77 2.25
N LEU A 23 5.14 3.84 2.85
CA LEU A 23 4.04 3.74 3.81
C LEU A 23 2.79 3.11 3.18
N PHE A 24 2.41 3.55 1.99
CA PHE A 24 1.23 3.02 1.28
C PHE A 24 1.43 1.58 0.81
N LEU A 25 2.62 1.23 0.33
CA LEU A 25 2.91 -0.16 0.00
C LEU A 25 2.81 -1.06 1.24
N LEU A 26 3.39 -0.65 2.37
CA LEU A 26 3.26 -1.40 3.63
C LEU A 26 1.80 -1.55 4.05
N ALA A 27 1.01 -0.48 3.99
CA ALA A 27 -0.39 -0.51 4.36
C ALA A 27 -1.21 -1.40 3.40
N ALA A 28 -1.01 -1.26 2.08
CA ALA A 28 -1.66 -2.11 1.08
C ALA A 28 -1.34 -3.60 1.29
N GLY A 29 -0.08 -3.93 1.66
CA GLY A 29 0.32 -5.30 2.00
C GLY A 29 -0.40 -5.84 3.22
N LEU A 30 -0.47 -5.04 4.29
CA LEU A 30 -1.21 -5.39 5.52
C LEU A 30 -2.69 -5.61 5.24
N LEU A 31 -3.31 -4.74 4.42
CA LEU A 31 -4.72 -4.83 4.06
C LEU A 31 -5.03 -6.02 3.13
N ALA A 32 -4.10 -6.35 2.26
CA ALA A 32 -4.21 -7.49 1.35
C ALA A 32 -3.81 -8.83 2.01
N GLY A 33 -3.16 -8.80 3.19
CA GLY A 33 -2.62 -9.98 3.86
C GLY A 33 -1.41 -10.57 3.13
N VAL A 34 -0.56 -9.71 2.54
CA VAL A 34 0.61 -10.12 1.76
C VAL A 34 1.87 -9.55 2.38
N GLU A 35 2.81 -10.42 2.68
CA GLU A 35 4.13 -10.01 3.16
C GLU A 35 5.05 -9.56 2.03
N CYS A 36 5.86 -8.55 2.28
CA CYS A 36 6.83 -8.01 1.34
C CYS A 36 8.25 -8.11 1.90
N ARG A 37 9.21 -8.46 1.03
CA ARG A 37 10.63 -8.39 1.38
C ARG A 37 11.11 -6.94 1.36
N ALA A 38 11.90 -6.53 2.37
CA ALA A 38 12.37 -5.16 2.53
C ALA A 38 13.06 -4.60 1.26
N GLY A 39 13.92 -5.39 0.60
CA GLY A 39 14.60 -4.96 -0.62
C GLY A 39 13.63 -4.66 -1.78
N ARG A 40 12.56 -5.45 -1.93
CA ARG A 40 11.54 -5.19 -2.97
C ARG A 40 10.68 -4.00 -2.63
N LEU A 41 10.38 -3.81 -1.34
CA LEU A 41 9.65 -2.63 -0.88
C LEU A 41 10.41 -1.34 -1.23
N LEU A 42 11.74 -1.32 -1.04
CA LEU A 42 12.59 -0.19 -1.43
C LEU A 42 12.55 0.05 -2.96
N LEU A 43 12.53 -1.01 -3.77
CA LEU A 43 12.38 -0.88 -5.23
C LEU A 43 11.02 -0.28 -5.61
N GLY A 44 9.94 -0.71 -4.96
CA GLY A 44 8.62 -0.12 -5.13
C GLY A 44 8.60 1.36 -4.73
N GLY A 45 9.21 1.70 -3.59
CA GLY A 45 9.35 3.09 -3.14
C GLY A 45 10.11 3.95 -4.15
N ALA A 46 11.22 3.44 -4.70
CA ALA A 46 12.01 4.13 -5.73
C ALA A 46 11.20 4.33 -7.03
N ALA A 47 10.43 3.32 -7.45
CA ALA A 47 9.54 3.44 -8.61
C ALA A 47 8.46 4.51 -8.40
N GLY A 48 7.85 4.56 -7.21
CA GLY A 48 6.88 5.58 -6.84
C GLY A 48 7.48 6.99 -6.78
N ALA A 49 8.69 7.13 -6.21
CA ALA A 49 9.42 8.39 -6.22
C ALA A 49 9.74 8.87 -7.64
N ALA A 50 10.24 7.96 -8.50
CA ALA A 50 10.53 8.27 -9.89
C ALA A 50 9.26 8.71 -10.66
N SER A 51 8.11 8.10 -10.38
CA SER A 51 6.84 8.47 -11.00
C SER A 51 6.38 9.90 -10.67
N SER A 52 6.81 10.46 -9.53
CA SER A 52 6.49 11.84 -9.15
C SER A 52 7.16 12.89 -10.03
N LEU A 53 8.19 12.52 -10.79
CA LEU A 53 8.84 13.40 -11.77
C LEU A 53 7.90 13.84 -12.90
N ALA A 54 6.80 13.12 -13.12
CA ALA A 54 5.76 13.56 -14.06
C ALA A 54 5.15 14.92 -13.70
N LEU A 55 5.28 15.36 -12.45
CA LEU A 55 4.89 16.72 -12.03
C LEU A 55 5.68 17.80 -12.82
N LEU A 56 6.90 17.51 -13.22
CA LEU A 56 7.77 18.42 -13.95
C LEU A 56 7.57 18.37 -15.48
N ALA A 57 6.80 17.38 -15.95
CA ALA A 57 6.51 17.24 -17.37
C ALA A 57 5.44 18.26 -17.83
N PRO A 58 5.40 18.62 -19.14
CA PRO A 58 4.33 19.41 -19.68
C PRO A 58 2.95 18.80 -19.45
N GLU A 59 1.92 19.62 -19.37
CA GLU A 59 0.54 19.17 -19.20
C GLU A 59 0.14 18.19 -20.31
N ALA A 60 -0.27 17.01 -19.93
CA ALA A 60 -0.78 15.97 -20.82
C ALA A 60 -2.32 15.93 -20.77
N PRO A 61 -2.97 15.42 -21.83
CA PRO A 61 -4.42 15.19 -21.81
C PRO A 61 -4.84 14.30 -20.64
N ASP A 62 -6.00 14.57 -20.05
CA ASP A 62 -6.49 13.85 -18.84
C ASP A 62 -6.47 12.33 -18.98
N ALA A 63 -6.82 11.83 -20.18
CA ALA A 63 -6.77 10.39 -20.45
C ALA A 63 -5.35 9.82 -20.36
N ALA A 64 -4.35 10.56 -20.88
CA ALA A 64 -2.95 10.14 -20.79
C ALA A 64 -2.42 10.22 -19.36
N ALA A 65 -2.80 11.26 -18.60
CA ALA A 65 -2.46 11.41 -17.21
C ALA A 65 -3.06 10.28 -16.36
N LEU A 66 -4.32 9.90 -16.61
CA LEU A 66 -4.97 8.77 -15.92
C LEU A 66 -4.28 7.44 -16.23
N LEU A 67 -4.00 7.19 -17.53
CA LEU A 67 -3.31 5.97 -17.96
C LEU A 67 -1.91 5.87 -17.31
N TYR A 68 -1.17 6.97 -17.28
CA TYR A 68 0.11 7.06 -16.59
C TYR A 68 0.00 6.70 -15.12
N LYS A 69 -0.98 7.27 -14.41
CA LYS A 69 -1.23 7.00 -12.98
C LYS A 69 -1.53 5.53 -12.70
N VAL A 70 -2.42 4.93 -13.49
CA VAL A 70 -2.79 3.51 -13.32
C VAL A 70 -1.58 2.62 -13.63
N SER A 71 -0.84 2.93 -14.69
CA SER A 71 0.34 2.16 -15.08
C SER A 71 1.46 2.25 -14.04
N THR A 72 1.73 3.44 -13.51
CA THR A 72 2.76 3.64 -12.49
C THR A 72 2.36 3.03 -11.15
N ALA A 73 1.09 3.07 -10.76
CA ALA A 73 0.59 2.38 -9.57
C ALA A 73 0.79 0.85 -9.70
N ALA A 74 0.41 0.28 -10.84
CA ALA A 74 0.61 -1.15 -11.09
C ALA A 74 2.10 -1.52 -11.10
N LEU A 75 2.96 -0.72 -11.74
CA LEU A 75 4.40 -0.92 -11.76
C LEU A 75 5.03 -0.86 -10.36
N THR A 76 4.64 0.13 -9.56
CA THR A 76 5.09 0.30 -8.17
C THR A 76 4.74 -0.91 -7.31
N VAL A 77 3.50 -1.39 -7.41
CA VAL A 77 3.04 -2.60 -6.70
C VAL A 77 3.75 -3.85 -7.22
N ALA A 78 3.96 -3.98 -8.55
CA ALA A 78 4.69 -5.10 -9.15
C ALA A 78 6.16 -5.14 -8.71
N ALA A 79 6.82 -3.99 -8.61
CA ALA A 79 8.18 -3.88 -8.11
C ALA A 79 8.29 -4.35 -6.65
N ALA A 80 7.32 -3.96 -5.80
CA ALA A 80 7.30 -4.31 -4.37
C ALA A 80 6.91 -5.78 -4.14
N TYR A 81 5.82 -6.25 -4.73
CA TYR A 81 5.22 -7.55 -4.41
C TYR A 81 5.45 -8.63 -5.48
N GLY A 82 5.87 -8.21 -6.69
CA GLY A 82 5.94 -9.12 -7.83
C GLY A 82 4.55 -9.48 -8.35
N TRP A 83 4.41 -10.75 -8.78
CA TRP A 83 3.15 -11.25 -9.32
C TRP A 83 2.54 -12.34 -8.42
N PRO A 84 1.74 -11.98 -7.40
CA PRO A 84 1.12 -12.95 -6.50
C PRO A 84 -0.17 -13.58 -7.08
N GLY A 85 -0.43 -13.41 -8.36
CA GLY A 85 -1.66 -13.81 -9.05
C GLY A 85 -2.64 -12.65 -9.24
N VAL A 86 -3.49 -12.74 -10.27
CA VAL A 86 -4.35 -11.64 -10.74
C VAL A 86 -5.24 -11.05 -9.63
N ARG A 87 -5.92 -11.90 -8.87
CA ARG A 87 -6.86 -11.45 -7.82
C ARG A 87 -6.13 -10.73 -6.68
N CYS A 88 -5.00 -11.27 -6.26
CA CYS A 88 -4.20 -10.69 -5.18
C CYS A 88 -3.53 -9.39 -5.63
N PHE A 89 -3.00 -9.38 -6.84
CA PHE A 89 -2.39 -8.19 -7.45
C PHE A 89 -3.42 -7.05 -7.60
N ALA A 90 -4.61 -7.34 -8.13
CA ALA A 90 -5.68 -6.35 -8.25
C ALA A 90 -6.11 -5.78 -6.89
N ARG A 91 -6.13 -6.60 -5.83
CA ARG A 91 -6.41 -6.16 -4.47
C ARG A 91 -5.33 -5.23 -3.94
N LEU A 92 -4.05 -5.56 -4.15
CA LEU A 92 -2.91 -4.71 -3.75
C LEU A 92 -2.94 -3.36 -4.46
N VAL A 93 -3.12 -3.36 -5.80
CA VAL A 93 -3.24 -2.11 -6.58
C VAL A 93 -4.46 -1.31 -6.12
N GLY A 94 -5.59 -1.97 -5.88
CA GLY A 94 -6.81 -1.32 -5.40
C GLY A 94 -6.61 -0.61 -4.06
N TRP A 95 -5.99 -1.28 -3.07
CA TRP A 95 -5.67 -0.66 -1.78
C TRP A 95 -4.67 0.48 -1.92
N PHE A 96 -3.60 0.28 -2.67
CA PHE A 96 -2.60 1.32 -2.93
C PHE A 96 -3.23 2.57 -3.59
N CYS A 97 -4.12 2.40 -4.58
CA CYS A 97 -4.84 3.50 -5.18
C CYS A 97 -5.81 4.17 -4.21
N ALA A 98 -6.53 3.39 -3.39
CA ALA A 98 -7.47 3.92 -2.40
C ALA A 98 -6.76 4.79 -1.35
N GLU A 99 -5.61 4.37 -0.86
CA GLU A 99 -4.80 5.14 0.11
C GLU A 99 -4.29 6.45 -0.50
N ASN A 100 -3.81 6.40 -1.75
CA ASN A 100 -3.41 7.61 -2.48
C ASN A 100 -4.59 8.58 -2.67
N LEU A 101 -5.77 8.05 -2.99
CA LEU A 101 -6.98 8.85 -3.17
C LEU A 101 -7.47 9.46 -1.87
N LEU A 102 -7.41 8.70 -0.76
CA LEU A 102 -7.74 9.17 0.58
C LEU A 102 -6.80 10.29 1.02
N LEU A 103 -5.49 10.12 0.80
CA LEU A 103 -4.53 11.17 1.10
C LEU A 103 -4.80 12.42 0.25
N ALA A 104 -4.99 12.24 -1.07
CA ALA A 104 -5.32 13.34 -1.97
C ALA A 104 -6.61 14.05 -1.55
N GLY A 105 -7.65 13.30 -1.18
CA GLY A 105 -8.91 13.86 -0.71
C GLY A 105 -8.79 14.59 0.63
N ALA A 106 -8.02 14.04 1.58
CA ALA A 106 -7.76 14.69 2.87
C ALA A 106 -6.91 15.96 2.73
N LEU A 107 -6.09 16.04 1.68
CA LEU A 107 -5.16 17.14 1.43
C LEU A 107 -5.65 18.11 0.32
N LEU A 108 -6.86 17.94 -0.24
CA LEU A 108 -7.50 18.90 -1.16
C LEU A 108 -7.90 20.18 -0.41
N LEU A 109 -6.91 20.75 0.30
CA LEU A 109 -7.01 22.04 0.93
C LEU A 109 -6.74 23.16 -0.09
N PRO A 110 -7.24 24.38 0.15
CA PRO A 110 -6.98 25.52 -0.73
C PRO A 110 -5.48 25.73 -0.93
N GLY A 111 -5.03 25.74 -2.18
CA GLY A 111 -3.63 25.92 -2.55
C GLY A 111 -2.94 24.71 -3.22
N ALA A 112 -3.62 23.56 -3.34
CA ALA A 112 -3.08 22.42 -4.07
C ALA A 112 -2.90 22.77 -5.55
N GLN A 113 -1.71 22.47 -6.08
CA GLN A 113 -1.43 22.56 -7.53
C GLN A 113 -1.40 21.14 -8.11
N THR A 114 -2.10 20.96 -9.21
CA THR A 114 -2.16 19.67 -9.89
C THR A 114 -1.54 19.79 -11.28
N ASN A 115 -0.70 18.81 -11.63
CA ASN A 115 -0.20 18.64 -12.99
C ASN A 115 -0.05 17.15 -13.31
N ASN A 116 -0.52 16.71 -14.48
CA ASN A 116 -0.47 15.30 -14.91
C ASN A 116 -1.02 14.31 -13.85
N GLY A 117 -2.05 14.73 -13.11
CA GLY A 117 -2.61 13.94 -12.01
C GLY A 117 -1.70 13.86 -10.77
N CYS A 118 -0.55 14.51 -10.75
CA CYS A 118 0.27 14.68 -9.53
C CYS A 118 -0.21 15.91 -8.77
N ILE A 119 -0.25 15.81 -7.43
CA ILE A 119 -0.68 16.90 -6.56
C ILE A 119 0.55 17.43 -5.84
N TYR A 120 0.80 18.72 -5.99
CA TYR A 120 1.77 19.43 -5.17
C TYR A 120 1.03 20.21 -4.09
N LEU A 121 1.37 19.94 -2.85
CA LEU A 121 0.85 20.66 -1.69
C LEU A 121 1.98 21.48 -1.10
N PRO A 122 1.77 22.77 -0.86
CA PRO A 122 2.74 23.63 -0.18
C PRO A 122 2.78 23.34 1.33
N LEU A 123 2.81 22.06 1.70
CA LEU A 123 2.92 21.58 3.07
C LEU A 123 4.35 21.15 3.37
N SER A 124 4.75 21.26 4.63
CA SER A 124 6.05 20.73 5.04
C SER A 124 6.08 19.20 4.85
N PRO A 125 7.22 18.60 4.48
CA PRO A 125 7.36 17.15 4.35
C PRO A 125 6.90 16.38 5.60
N GLY A 126 7.13 16.96 6.79
CA GLY A 126 6.68 16.38 8.05
C GLY A 126 5.15 16.34 8.18
N ALA A 127 4.44 17.36 7.72
CA ALA A 127 2.98 17.38 7.73
C ALA A 127 2.38 16.34 6.75
N LEU A 128 3.00 16.18 5.57
CA LEU A 128 2.61 15.15 4.60
C LEU A 128 2.82 13.75 5.16
N LEU A 129 3.97 13.48 5.76
CA LEU A 129 4.26 12.18 6.37
C LEU A 129 3.35 11.90 7.58
N ALA A 130 3.08 12.90 8.42
CA ALA A 130 2.15 12.76 9.54
C ALA A 130 0.72 12.47 9.06
N GLY A 131 0.27 13.16 8.00
CA GLY A 131 -1.03 12.91 7.36
C GLY A 131 -1.13 11.49 6.80
N ALA A 132 -0.11 11.04 6.07
CA ALA A 132 -0.05 9.67 5.54
C ALA A 132 -0.05 8.62 6.66
N GLY A 133 0.76 8.83 7.70
CA GLY A 133 0.77 7.96 8.89
C GLY A 133 -0.60 7.92 9.57
N GLY A 134 -1.27 9.06 9.70
CA GLY A 134 -2.62 9.16 10.24
C GLY A 134 -3.66 8.37 9.43
N VAL A 135 -3.60 8.45 8.10
CA VAL A 135 -4.47 7.65 7.20
C VAL A 135 -4.23 6.16 7.42
N VAL A 136 -2.97 5.71 7.45
CA VAL A 136 -2.62 4.30 7.69
C VAL A 136 -3.15 3.82 9.05
N LEU A 137 -2.95 4.60 10.11
CA LEU A 137 -3.45 4.27 11.45
C LEU A 137 -4.97 4.24 11.51
N ALA A 138 -5.66 5.18 10.85
CA ALA A 138 -7.12 5.20 10.78
C ALA A 138 -7.67 3.95 10.08
N VAL A 139 -7.08 3.58 8.94
CA VAL A 139 -7.47 2.36 8.21
C VAL A 139 -7.23 1.11 9.07
N GLN A 140 -6.06 1.00 9.73
CA GLN A 140 -5.78 -0.12 10.63
C GLN A 140 -6.76 -0.16 11.81
N GLY A 141 -7.09 1.00 12.40
CA GLY A 141 -8.07 1.12 13.48
C GLY A 141 -9.44 0.60 13.06
N VAL A 142 -9.92 1.05 11.90
CA VAL A 142 -11.21 0.59 11.33
C VAL A 142 -11.21 -0.92 11.09
N LEU A 143 -10.13 -1.47 10.54
CA LEU A 143 -10.03 -2.92 10.29
C LEU A 143 -10.00 -3.75 11.57
N ARG A 144 -9.31 -3.27 12.60
CA ARG A 144 -9.35 -3.90 13.94
C ARG A 144 -10.75 -3.85 14.55
N PHE A 145 -11.43 -2.70 14.45
CA PHE A 145 -12.79 -2.53 14.94
C PHE A 145 -13.78 -3.44 14.19
N LEU A 146 -13.62 -3.63 12.88
CA LEU A 146 -14.44 -4.52 12.06
C LEU A 146 -14.12 -6.02 12.26
N GLY A 147 -13.26 -6.36 13.23
CA GLY A 147 -12.99 -7.76 13.63
C GLY A 147 -12.19 -8.57 12.61
N ARG A 148 -11.54 -7.93 11.65
CA ARG A 148 -10.64 -8.63 10.69
C ARG A 148 -9.32 -9.11 11.30
N GLY A 149 -9.07 -8.83 12.57
CA GLY A 149 -7.92 -9.32 13.33
C GLY A 149 -8.20 -10.54 14.21
N GLY A 150 -9.38 -11.14 14.13
CA GLY A 150 -9.73 -12.34 14.89
C GLY A 150 -9.35 -13.60 14.12
N GLY A 151 -8.53 -14.48 14.71
CA GLY A 151 -8.23 -15.78 14.16
C GLY A 151 -9.53 -16.51 13.78
N GLN A 152 -9.60 -17.01 12.56
CA GLN A 152 -10.78 -17.73 12.09
C GLN A 152 -10.86 -19.06 12.85
N VAL A 153 -11.95 -19.25 13.58
CA VAL A 153 -12.29 -20.52 14.21
C VAL A 153 -13.10 -21.35 13.23
N PHE A 154 -12.56 -22.47 12.80
CA PHE A 154 -13.22 -23.40 11.89
C PHE A 154 -13.75 -24.63 12.66
N PRO A 155 -14.93 -25.13 12.33
CA PRO A 155 -15.33 -26.47 12.78
C PRO A 155 -14.43 -27.48 12.04
N ALA A 156 -13.68 -28.27 12.80
CA ALA A 156 -12.84 -29.33 12.26
C ALA A 156 -13.25 -30.65 12.89
N ARG A 157 -13.26 -31.73 12.10
CA ARG A 157 -13.49 -33.08 12.59
C ARG A 157 -12.16 -33.80 12.69
N LEU A 158 -11.77 -34.11 13.89
CA LEU A 158 -10.56 -34.88 14.18
C LEU A 158 -10.93 -36.38 14.26
N THR A 159 -10.37 -37.19 13.37
CA THR A 159 -10.57 -38.65 13.39
C THR A 159 -9.28 -39.30 13.86
N VAL A 160 -9.35 -39.96 15.01
CA VAL A 160 -8.23 -40.72 15.59
C VAL A 160 -8.72 -42.13 15.86
N ALA A 161 -8.15 -43.12 15.16
CA ALA A 161 -8.41 -44.55 15.34
C ALA A 161 -9.91 -44.85 15.53
N ASP A 162 -10.75 -44.67 14.54
CA ASP A 162 -12.21 -44.90 14.51
C ASP A 162 -13.10 -44.00 15.42
N THR A 163 -12.52 -43.07 16.16
CA THR A 163 -13.29 -42.11 16.93
C THR A 163 -13.26 -40.74 16.28
N ALA A 164 -14.42 -40.19 15.89
CA ALA A 164 -14.55 -38.85 15.31
C ALA A 164 -14.97 -37.87 16.42
N LEU A 165 -14.18 -36.83 16.61
CA LEU A 165 -14.44 -35.71 17.53
C LEU A 165 -14.62 -34.42 16.72
N ASP A 166 -15.74 -33.74 16.91
CA ASP A 166 -15.95 -32.42 16.35
C ASP A 166 -15.31 -31.39 17.29
N VAL A 167 -14.27 -30.68 16.79
CA VAL A 167 -13.50 -29.70 17.56
C VAL A 167 -13.54 -28.34 16.84
N ARG A 168 -13.36 -27.28 17.59
CA ARG A 168 -13.18 -25.94 17.04
C ARG A 168 -11.69 -25.68 16.88
N ALA A 169 -11.21 -25.63 15.64
CA ALA A 169 -9.82 -25.35 15.34
C ALA A 169 -9.63 -23.84 15.14
N PHE A 170 -8.58 -23.31 15.75
CA PHE A 170 -8.15 -21.94 15.61
C PHE A 170 -7.00 -21.89 14.59
N CYS A 171 -7.14 -21.09 13.54
CA CYS A 171 -6.05 -20.88 12.59
C CYS A 171 -5.11 -19.82 13.13
N ASP A 172 -3.99 -20.25 13.73
CA ASP A 172 -2.90 -19.36 14.11
C ASP A 172 -1.96 -19.17 12.92
N THR A 173 -2.10 -18.05 12.23
CA THR A 173 -1.27 -17.70 11.07
C THR A 173 0.18 -17.35 11.44
N GLY A 174 0.49 -17.22 12.72
CA GLY A 174 1.82 -16.96 13.25
C GLY A 174 2.62 -18.20 13.65
N PHE A 175 1.97 -19.37 13.70
CA PHE A 175 2.59 -20.60 14.18
C PHE A 175 3.02 -21.50 13.01
N SER A 176 4.33 -21.64 12.80
CA SER A 176 4.89 -22.60 11.85
C SER A 176 5.53 -23.75 12.60
N VAL A 177 4.90 -24.94 12.57
CA VAL A 177 5.51 -26.18 13.08
C VAL A 177 6.34 -26.80 11.97
N GLN A 178 7.60 -27.08 12.25
CA GLN A 178 8.43 -27.97 11.42
C GLN A 178 8.34 -29.38 11.98
N GLU A 179 8.01 -30.33 11.14
CA GLU A 179 8.01 -31.73 11.50
C GLU A 179 9.46 -32.18 11.74
N PRO A 180 9.84 -32.65 12.95
CA PRO A 180 11.24 -32.91 13.30
C PRO A 180 11.86 -34.11 12.54
N LEU A 181 11.06 -34.91 11.84
CA LEU A 181 11.51 -36.09 11.14
C LEU A 181 11.57 -35.95 9.61
N SER A 182 10.90 -34.97 9.01
CA SER A 182 10.80 -34.87 7.54
C SER A 182 11.25 -33.53 6.96
N ASP A 183 11.59 -32.57 7.79
CA ASP A 183 11.98 -31.20 7.37
C ASP A 183 10.95 -30.51 6.45
N ARG A 184 9.71 -31.00 6.43
CA ARG A 184 8.60 -30.44 5.66
C ARG A 184 7.76 -29.55 6.53
N LYS A 185 7.48 -28.36 6.04
CA LYS A 185 6.46 -27.48 6.61
C LYS A 185 5.07 -28.06 6.36
N SER A 186 4.34 -28.34 7.41
CA SER A 186 2.93 -28.71 7.32
C SER A 186 2.03 -27.47 7.29
#